data_36d3d4fe89058bb60494e1c08a326aef
#
_entry.id   36d3d4fe89058bb60494e1c08a326aef
#
_cell.length_a   1.000
_cell.length_b   1.000
_cell.length_c   1.000
_cell.angle_alpha   90.00
_cell.angle_beta   90.00
_cell.angle_gamma   90.00
#
_symmetry.space_group_name_H-M   'P 1'
#
loop_
_entity.id
_entity.type
_entity.pdbx_description
1 polymer ?
#
loop_
_entity_poly.entity_id
_entity_poly.type
_entity_poly.pdbx_seq_one_letter_code
_entity_poly.pdbx_strand_id
1 'polypeptide(L)'
;MRFIAFFVAGILLLFLASYLYLRRMGLDTKGTTISQSITLAFVQRTMVRIADAEREELTAYSECHSVDDLIASQKVSPNDERRGGYTFSIECDGGGTNFTVTGTHAPMPYGSKLRWPELVMDQSLAIRAIY
;
A
#
# COMPACT_ATOMS: atom_id res chain seq x y z
N MET A 1 -52.31 -0.16 -19.33
CA MET A 1 -51.65 -1.06 -18.34
C MET A 1 -50.36 -1.70 -18.82
N ARG A 2 -50.21 -2.14 -20.08
CA ARG A 2 -48.96 -2.76 -20.59
C ARG A 2 -47.76 -1.83 -20.54
N PHE A 3 -47.88 -0.54 -20.81
CA PHE A 3 -46.76 0.43 -20.76
C PHE A 3 -46.23 0.66 -19.36
N ILE A 4 -47.06 0.63 -18.34
CA ILE A 4 -46.63 0.81 -16.95
C ILE A 4 -45.77 -0.39 -16.48
N ALA A 5 -46.14 -1.62 -16.90
CA ALA A 5 -45.41 -2.82 -16.57
C ALA A 5 -43.98 -2.81 -17.17
N PHE A 6 -43.81 -2.35 -18.41
CA PHE A 6 -42.50 -2.21 -19.05
C PHE A 6 -41.67 -1.12 -18.39
N PHE A 7 -42.28 -0.03 -17.95
CA PHE A 7 -41.55 1.06 -17.27
C PHE A 7 -41.05 0.63 -15.89
N VAL A 8 -41.89 -0.09 -15.13
CA VAL A 8 -41.47 -0.65 -13.82
C VAL A 8 -40.41 -1.70 -13.97
N ALA A 9 -40.50 -2.58 -14.97
CA ALA A 9 -39.46 -3.58 -15.23
C ALA A 9 -38.13 -2.94 -15.63
N GLY A 10 -38.12 -1.87 -16.42
CA GLY A 10 -36.93 -1.12 -16.80
C GLY A 10 -36.25 -0.46 -15.61
N ILE A 11 -37.02 0.15 -14.71
CA ILE A 11 -36.47 0.74 -13.48
C ILE A 11 -35.88 -0.31 -12.58
N LEU A 12 -36.53 -1.45 -12.40
CA LEU A 12 -36.03 -2.58 -11.60
C LEU A 12 -34.69 -3.13 -12.14
N LEU A 13 -34.57 -3.27 -13.47
CA LEU A 13 -33.34 -3.68 -14.12
C LEU A 13 -32.20 -2.68 -13.92
N LEU A 14 -32.48 -1.39 -13.99
CA LEU A 14 -31.49 -0.33 -13.72
C LEU A 14 -31.00 -0.37 -12.27
N PHE A 15 -31.91 -0.54 -11.31
CA PHE A 15 -31.53 -0.69 -9.90
C PHE A 15 -30.72 -1.95 -9.66
N LEU A 16 -31.09 -3.06 -10.26
CA LEU A 16 -30.34 -4.32 -10.14
C LEU A 16 -28.95 -4.20 -10.76
N ALA A 17 -28.83 -3.59 -11.95
CA ALA A 17 -27.56 -3.34 -12.61
C ALA A 17 -26.66 -2.41 -11.78
N SER A 18 -27.22 -1.32 -11.24
CA SER A 18 -26.49 -0.40 -10.35
C SER A 18 -26.04 -1.09 -9.06
N TYR A 19 -26.89 -1.91 -8.46
CA TYR A 19 -26.55 -2.68 -7.26
C TYR A 19 -25.41 -3.67 -7.52
N LEU A 20 -25.48 -4.42 -8.62
CA LEU A 20 -24.45 -5.36 -9.01
C LEU A 20 -23.12 -4.66 -9.36
N TYR A 21 -23.20 -3.50 -10.00
CA TYR A 21 -22.05 -2.67 -10.33
C TYR A 21 -21.35 -2.13 -9.07
N LEU A 22 -22.12 -1.56 -8.13
CA LEU A 22 -21.60 -1.08 -6.85
C LEU A 22 -21.01 -2.21 -6.01
N ARG A 23 -21.64 -3.39 -6.04
CA ARG A 23 -21.12 -4.58 -5.34
C ARG A 23 -19.81 -5.08 -5.94
N ARG A 24 -19.63 -4.96 -7.26
CA ARG A 24 -18.35 -5.30 -7.93
C ARG A 24 -17.26 -4.27 -7.69
N MET A 25 -17.60 -2.98 -7.60
CA MET A 25 -16.63 -1.93 -7.30
C MET A 25 -16.11 -1.95 -5.85
N GLY A 26 -16.80 -2.63 -4.93
CA GLY A 26 -16.38 -2.73 -3.53
C GLY A 26 -15.11 -3.55 -3.29
N LEU A 27 -14.77 -4.45 -4.21
CA LEU A 27 -13.62 -5.35 -4.09
C LEU A 27 -12.99 -5.52 -5.47
N ASP A 28 -11.68 -5.31 -5.55
CA ASP A 28 -10.93 -5.69 -6.75
C ASP A 28 -10.72 -7.21 -6.82
N THR A 29 -10.13 -7.70 -7.90
CA THR A 29 -9.83 -9.12 -8.11
C THR A 29 -8.87 -9.72 -7.08
N LYS A 30 -8.23 -8.87 -6.26
CA LYS A 30 -7.32 -9.27 -5.17
C LYS A 30 -7.98 -9.19 -3.79
N GLY A 31 -9.28 -8.86 -3.72
CA GLY A 31 -10.02 -8.72 -2.46
C GLY A 31 -9.74 -7.42 -1.71
N THR A 32 -9.15 -6.42 -2.38
CA THR A 32 -8.90 -5.09 -1.80
C THR A 32 -10.06 -4.14 -2.07
N THR A 33 -10.34 -3.24 -1.15
CA THR A 33 -11.31 -2.15 -1.32
C THR A 33 -10.65 -0.98 -2.05
N ILE A 34 -11.45 -0.09 -2.67
CA ILE A 34 -10.94 1.14 -3.30
C ILE A 34 -10.16 1.99 -2.30
N SER A 35 -10.65 2.12 -1.07
CA SER A 35 -9.96 2.84 0.01
C SER A 35 -8.61 2.22 0.34
N GLN A 36 -8.54 0.89 0.36
CA GLN A 36 -7.30 0.16 0.61
C GLN A 36 -6.29 0.37 -0.52
N SER A 37 -6.73 0.35 -1.77
CA SER A 37 -5.86 0.61 -2.92
C SER A 37 -5.26 2.01 -2.90
N ILE A 38 -6.05 3.03 -2.51
CA ILE A 38 -5.57 4.40 -2.34
C ILE A 38 -4.51 4.47 -1.22
N THR A 39 -4.80 3.84 -0.07
CA THR A 39 -3.85 3.79 1.06
C THR A 39 -2.55 3.11 0.65
N LEU A 40 -2.62 1.96 -0.04
CA LEU A 40 -1.44 1.26 -0.55
C LEU A 40 -0.61 2.11 -1.51
N ALA A 41 -1.25 2.91 -2.39
CA ALA A 41 -0.53 3.81 -3.28
C ALA A 41 0.26 4.88 -2.52
N PHE A 42 -0.29 5.43 -1.43
CA PHE A 42 0.42 6.38 -0.57
C PHE A 42 1.56 5.72 0.19
N VAL A 43 1.34 4.51 0.71
CA VAL A 43 2.35 3.70 1.41
C VAL A 43 3.52 3.38 0.47
N GLN A 44 3.23 2.96 -0.76
CA GLN A 44 4.26 2.69 -1.76
C GLN A 44 5.10 3.93 -2.10
N ARG A 45 4.48 5.11 -2.23
CA ARG A 45 5.22 6.36 -2.43
C ARG A 45 6.13 6.70 -1.27
N THR A 46 5.69 6.47 -0.04
CA THR A 46 6.50 6.67 1.16
C THR A 46 7.69 5.71 1.16
N MET A 47 7.47 4.47 0.81
CA MET A 47 8.50 3.44 0.70
C MET A 47 9.57 3.81 -0.34
N VAL A 48 9.18 4.33 -1.50
CA VAL A 48 10.11 4.84 -2.52
C VAL A 48 10.95 5.99 -1.96
N ARG A 49 10.36 6.94 -1.24
CA ARG A 49 11.12 8.05 -0.63
C ARG A 49 12.15 7.57 0.38
N ILE A 50 11.80 6.59 1.21
CA ILE A 50 12.72 5.99 2.18
C ILE A 50 13.87 5.28 1.45
N ALA A 51 13.55 4.49 0.42
CA ALA A 51 14.56 3.77 -0.37
C ALA A 51 15.46 4.73 -1.17
N ASP A 52 14.93 5.82 -1.71
CA ASP A 52 15.72 6.85 -2.40
C ASP A 52 16.66 7.56 -1.44
N ALA A 53 16.20 7.90 -0.23
CA ALA A 53 17.03 8.52 0.80
C ALA A 53 18.17 7.58 1.22
N GLU A 54 17.88 6.31 1.45
CA GLU A 54 18.90 5.31 1.79
C GLU A 54 19.91 5.10 0.65
N ARG A 55 19.44 5.04 -0.58
CA ARG A 55 20.33 4.91 -1.74
C ARG A 55 21.26 6.11 -1.90
N GLU A 56 20.77 7.33 -1.61
CA GLU A 56 21.58 8.54 -1.59
C GLU A 56 22.69 8.46 -0.53
N GLU A 57 22.33 8.08 0.71
CA GLU A 57 23.28 7.93 1.81
C GLU A 57 24.30 6.81 1.54
N LEU A 58 23.84 5.67 1.05
CA LEU A 58 24.70 4.54 0.68
C LEU A 58 25.73 4.94 -0.40
N THR A 59 25.30 5.76 -1.37
CA THR A 59 26.18 6.26 -2.43
C THR A 59 27.19 7.26 -1.89
N ALA A 60 26.78 8.12 -0.95
CA ALA A 60 27.62 9.18 -0.40
C ALA A 60 28.64 8.66 0.63
N TYR A 61 28.23 7.73 1.48
CA TYR A 61 29.01 7.30 2.64
C TYR A 61 29.39 5.84 2.62
N SER A 62 28.86 5.04 1.68
CA SER A 62 29.06 3.58 1.60
C SER A 62 28.64 2.83 2.86
N GLU A 63 27.72 3.40 3.62
CA GLU A 63 27.15 2.84 4.84
C GLU A 63 25.63 2.76 4.71
N CYS A 64 25.05 1.64 5.13
CA CYS A 64 23.63 1.44 5.17
C CYS A 64 23.06 1.93 6.51
N HIS A 65 21.96 2.66 6.44
CA HIS A 65 21.32 3.33 7.57
C HIS A 65 19.96 2.72 7.88
N SER A 66 19.55 2.82 9.14
CA SER A 66 18.19 2.50 9.55
C SER A 66 17.22 3.65 9.20
N VAL A 67 15.91 3.38 9.27
CA VAL A 67 14.89 4.44 9.11
C VAL A 67 15.08 5.54 10.18
N ASP A 68 15.43 5.15 11.42
CA ASP A 68 15.66 6.09 12.52
C ASP A 68 16.87 7.00 12.24
N ASP A 69 17.93 6.47 11.66
CA ASP A 69 19.12 7.25 11.28
C ASP A 69 18.79 8.25 10.17
N LEU A 70 17.99 7.84 9.18
CA LEU A 70 17.51 8.72 8.11
C LEU A 70 16.59 9.83 8.63
N ILE A 71 15.79 9.56 9.67
CA ILE A 71 14.98 10.56 10.35
C ILE A 71 15.87 11.53 11.14
N ALA A 72 16.85 11.01 11.88
CA ALA A 72 17.78 11.82 12.66
C ALA A 72 18.61 12.77 11.78
N SER A 73 18.98 12.33 10.57
CA SER A 73 19.68 13.12 9.55
C SER A 73 18.75 14.04 8.73
N GLN A 74 17.45 14.05 9.02
CA GLN A 74 16.41 14.83 8.33
C GLN A 74 16.21 14.47 6.83
N LYS A 75 16.66 13.30 6.42
CA LYS A 75 16.46 12.79 5.06
C LYS A 75 15.06 12.23 4.85
N VAL A 76 14.46 11.70 5.92
CA VAL A 76 13.10 11.17 5.96
C VAL A 76 12.31 11.88 7.06
N SER A 77 11.05 12.18 6.80
CA SER A 77 10.18 12.78 7.81
C SER A 77 9.80 11.76 8.89
N PRO A 78 9.74 12.15 10.18
CA PRO A 78 9.21 11.28 11.23
C PRO A 78 7.80 10.73 10.93
N ASN A 79 7.00 11.48 10.18
CA ASN A 79 5.67 11.03 9.75
C ASN A 79 5.70 9.93 8.68
N ASP A 80 6.84 9.73 8.03
CA ASP A 80 7.02 8.70 7.02
C ASP A 80 7.45 7.35 7.62
N GLU A 81 7.89 7.30 8.88
CA GLU A 81 8.17 6.05 9.62
C GLU A 81 6.91 5.17 9.73
N ARG A 82 5.75 5.82 9.89
CA ARG A 82 4.45 5.13 10.00
C ARG A 82 3.43 5.79 9.09
N ARG A 83 2.95 5.08 8.11
CA ARG A 83 1.98 5.61 7.15
C ARG A 83 0.90 4.59 6.82
N GLY A 84 -0.36 5.00 6.89
CA GLY A 84 -1.48 4.15 6.49
C GLY A 84 -1.60 2.84 7.26
N GLY A 85 -1.16 2.79 8.53
CA GLY A 85 -1.10 1.58 9.33
C GLY A 85 0.16 0.73 9.11
N TYR A 86 1.05 1.14 8.21
CA TYR A 86 2.34 0.50 7.96
C TYR A 86 3.44 1.13 8.80
N THR A 87 4.36 0.28 9.24
CA THR A 87 5.66 0.66 9.81
C THR A 87 6.73 0.18 8.87
N PHE A 88 7.74 1.01 8.62
CA PHE A 88 8.83 0.71 7.71
C PHE A 88 10.12 0.38 8.45
N SER A 89 10.86 -0.58 7.90
CA SER A 89 12.21 -0.94 8.37
C SER A 89 13.15 -1.05 7.19
N ILE A 90 14.43 -0.81 7.43
CA ILE A 90 15.52 -1.04 6.47
C ILE A 90 16.38 -2.16 7.03
N GLU A 91 16.60 -3.19 6.23
CA GLU A 91 17.53 -4.26 6.51
C GLU A 91 18.72 -4.14 5.56
N CYS A 92 19.92 -4.06 6.12
CA CYS A 92 21.16 -4.00 5.38
C CYS A 92 21.72 -5.40 5.18
N ASP A 93 22.31 -5.67 4.03
CA ASP A 93 23.04 -6.92 3.83
C ASP A 93 24.32 -6.96 4.68
N GLY A 94 24.92 -8.15 4.85
CA GLY A 94 26.12 -8.34 5.67
C GLY A 94 27.35 -7.59 5.17
N GLY A 95 27.33 -7.05 3.95
CA GLY A 95 28.40 -6.23 3.38
C GLY A 95 28.09 -4.72 3.45
N GLY A 96 26.89 -4.34 3.89
CA GLY A 96 26.45 -2.93 3.94
C GLY A 96 26.34 -2.25 2.58
N THR A 97 26.31 -3.04 1.50
CA THR A 97 26.29 -2.53 0.12
C THR A 97 24.89 -2.58 -0.52
N ASN A 98 24.00 -3.38 0.04
CA ASN A 98 22.63 -3.52 -0.40
C ASN A 98 21.67 -3.32 0.78
N PHE A 99 20.46 -2.93 0.48
CA PHE A 99 19.42 -2.78 1.47
C PHE A 99 18.08 -3.30 0.96
N THR A 100 17.22 -3.62 1.90
CA THR A 100 15.82 -3.97 1.66
C THR A 100 14.95 -3.15 2.59
N VAL A 101 13.98 -2.43 2.02
CA VAL A 101 12.94 -1.72 2.77
C VAL A 101 11.74 -2.63 2.89
N THR A 102 11.27 -2.85 4.10
CA THR A 102 10.08 -3.64 4.40
C THR A 102 9.02 -2.76 5.04
N GLY A 103 7.81 -2.83 4.52
CA GLY A 103 6.63 -2.18 5.09
C GLY A 103 5.67 -3.23 5.64
N THR A 104 5.46 -3.24 6.95
CA THR A 104 4.58 -4.19 7.64
C THR A 104 3.37 -3.48 8.21
N HIS A 105 2.16 -3.95 7.89
CA HIS A 105 0.93 -3.41 8.44
C HIS A 105 0.68 -3.92 9.85
N ALA A 106 0.17 -3.03 10.72
CA ALA A 106 -0.26 -3.42 12.06
C ALA A 106 -1.29 -4.57 12.00
N PRO A 107 -1.29 -5.48 12.99
CA PRO A 107 -2.24 -6.59 13.04
C PRO A 107 -3.68 -6.10 12.96
N MET A 108 -4.48 -6.74 12.10
CA MET A 108 -5.90 -6.43 11.99
C MET A 108 -6.70 -7.10 13.10
N PRO A 109 -7.81 -6.50 13.56
CA PRO A 109 -8.70 -7.14 14.51
C PRO A 109 -9.17 -8.52 14.03
N TYR A 110 -9.36 -9.44 14.97
CA TYR A 110 -9.85 -10.77 14.66
C TYR A 110 -11.17 -10.71 13.86
N GLY A 111 -11.26 -11.50 12.79
CA GLY A 111 -12.45 -11.55 11.94
C GLY A 111 -12.47 -10.50 10.81
N SER A 112 -11.46 -9.64 10.67
CA SER A 112 -11.34 -8.74 9.53
C SER A 112 -11.19 -9.52 8.23
N LYS A 113 -11.98 -9.13 7.22
CA LYS A 113 -11.86 -9.66 5.85
C LYS A 113 -10.81 -8.92 5.02
N LEU A 114 -10.34 -7.77 5.51
CA LEU A 114 -9.32 -6.98 4.84
C LEU A 114 -7.95 -7.65 5.04
N ARG A 115 -7.23 -7.85 3.95
CA ARG A 115 -5.86 -8.32 3.97
C ARG A 115 -4.95 -7.19 3.54
N TRP A 116 -3.93 -6.91 4.34
CA TRP A 116 -2.90 -5.94 4.04
C TRP A 116 -1.61 -6.70 3.73
N PRO A 117 -1.07 -6.57 2.50
CA PRO A 117 0.15 -7.26 2.15
C PRO A 117 1.34 -6.68 2.90
N GLU A 118 2.34 -7.49 3.16
CA GLU A 118 3.67 -7.01 3.45
C GLU A 118 4.30 -6.48 2.16
N LEU A 119 4.91 -5.30 2.23
CA LEU A 119 5.55 -4.67 1.08
C LEU A 119 7.05 -4.77 1.24
N VAL A 120 7.72 -5.25 0.22
CA VAL A 120 9.19 -5.40 0.20
C VAL A 120 9.74 -4.70 -1.03
N MET A 121 10.77 -3.90 -0.83
CA MET A 121 11.47 -3.18 -1.89
C MET A 121 12.97 -3.28 -1.69
N ASP A 122 13.69 -3.65 -2.72
CA ASP A 122 15.13 -3.61 -2.75
C ASP A 122 15.65 -2.31 -3.41
N GLN A 123 16.96 -2.18 -3.53
CA GLN A 123 17.61 -1.02 -4.14
C GLN A 123 17.24 -0.79 -5.63
N SER A 124 16.60 -1.74 -6.30
CA SER A 124 16.08 -1.55 -7.67
C SER A 124 14.78 -0.73 -7.69
N LEU A 125 14.23 -0.40 -6.53
CA LEU A 125 12.95 0.29 -6.32
C LEU A 125 11.74 -0.51 -6.83
N ALA A 126 11.90 -1.80 -7.05
CA ALA A 126 10.81 -2.68 -7.41
C ALA A 126 10.06 -3.14 -6.15
N ILE A 127 8.78 -2.77 -6.03
CA ILE A 127 7.94 -3.16 -4.90
C ILE A 127 7.31 -4.53 -5.17
N ARG A 128 7.42 -5.41 -4.21
CA ARG A 128 6.72 -6.70 -4.17
C ARG A 128 5.75 -6.71 -3.01
N ALA A 129 4.52 -7.16 -3.27
CA ALA A 129 3.50 -7.36 -2.25
C ALA A 129 3.39 -8.85 -1.92
N ILE A 130 3.50 -9.18 -0.64
CA ILE A 130 3.41 -10.55 -0.12
C ILE A 130 2.12 -10.63 0.71
N TYR A 131 1.20 -11.55 0.35
CA TYR A 131 -0.12 -11.71 0.98
C TYR A 131 -0.18 -12.94 1.89
#